data_6b866a0948245327f3dd7ef607a582c5
#
_entry.id   6b866a0948245327f3dd7ef607a582c5
#
_cell.length_a   1.000
_cell.length_b   1.000
_cell.length_c   1.000
_cell.angle_alpha   90.00
_cell.angle_beta   90.00
_cell.angle_gamma   90.00
#
_symmetry.space_group_name_H-M   'P 1'
#
loop_
_entity.id
_entity.type
_entity.pdbx_description
1 polymer ?
#
loop_
_entity_poly.entity_id
_entity_poly.type
_entity_poly.pdbx_seq_one_letter_code
_entity_poly.pdbx_strand_id
1 'polypeptide(L)'
;MSDSVRPYLHYTPILGQKVMIDRSSVVIGNVLLGDDVSIWPLVAIRGDVNQVKIGARTNIQDGCVLHVTHQSEYNPVGNPLIIGEDVTVGHKAMLHGCTIGNRVLVGMGSILLDGAVIEDDVMIGAGSLIAPGKRLESGYLYIGSPAKQVRPLSPAEREGLIYSANNYVRWKDNYLAEGK
;
A
#
# COMPACT_ATOMS: atom_id res chain seq x y z
N MET A 1 -0.34 10.59 21.81
CA MET A 1 -0.43 9.89 20.52
C MET A 1 -1.88 9.49 20.34
N SER A 2 -2.43 9.60 19.14
CA SER A 2 -3.79 9.10 18.90
C SER A 2 -3.83 7.59 19.13
N ASP A 3 -4.96 7.02 19.55
CA ASP A 3 -5.12 5.56 19.71
C ASP A 3 -4.87 4.79 18.40
N SER A 4 -4.83 5.49 17.28
CA SER A 4 -4.58 4.95 15.93
C SER A 4 -3.11 4.61 15.68
N VAL A 5 -2.15 5.33 16.29
CA VAL A 5 -0.71 5.11 16.10
C VAL A 5 -0.14 4.50 17.38
N ARG A 6 0.33 3.24 17.29
CA ARG A 6 0.76 2.46 18.47
C ARG A 6 2.18 1.95 18.31
N PRO A 7 3.02 2.06 19.35
CA PRO A 7 4.29 1.37 19.38
C PRO A 7 4.07 -0.15 19.54
N TYR A 8 5.05 -0.92 19.08
CA TYR A 8 5.17 -2.35 19.40
C TYR A 8 6.63 -2.64 19.77
N LEU A 9 6.86 -3.17 20.96
CA LEU A 9 8.20 -3.32 21.55
C LEU A 9 8.96 -1.98 21.52
N HIS A 10 10.11 -1.94 20.84
CA HIS A 10 10.95 -0.74 20.69
C HIS A 10 10.66 0.06 19.40
N TYR A 11 9.74 -0.39 18.57
CA TYR A 11 9.37 0.28 17.34
C TYR A 11 8.18 1.21 17.55
N THR A 12 8.32 2.46 17.12
CA THR A 12 7.24 3.43 17.03
C THR A 12 7.09 3.86 15.56
N PRO A 13 5.87 3.91 15.02
CA PRO A 13 5.66 4.38 13.65
C PRO A 13 6.25 5.78 13.42
N ILE A 14 6.94 5.96 12.30
CA ILE A 14 7.54 7.22 11.85
C ILE A 14 6.66 7.78 10.74
N LEU A 15 6.21 9.02 10.92
CA LEU A 15 5.31 9.70 10.00
C LEU A 15 6.02 10.88 9.35
N GLY A 16 5.89 10.99 8.03
CA GLY A 16 6.29 12.15 7.25
C GLY A 16 5.39 13.37 7.49
N GLN A 17 5.55 14.38 6.67
CA GLN A 17 4.75 15.60 6.75
C GLN A 17 3.35 15.39 6.17
N LYS A 18 2.33 16.06 6.74
CA LYS A 18 0.94 16.06 6.27
C LYS A 18 0.35 14.66 6.07
N VAL A 19 0.78 13.68 6.83
CA VAL A 19 0.17 12.35 6.85
C VAL A 19 -1.22 12.44 7.48
N MET A 20 -2.23 11.87 6.81
CA MET A 20 -3.58 11.68 7.35
C MET A 20 -3.75 10.22 7.79
N ILE A 21 -4.21 9.99 9.00
CA ILE A 21 -4.61 8.67 9.49
C ILE A 21 -6.02 8.82 10.09
N ASP A 22 -6.99 8.16 9.46
CA ASP A 22 -8.35 8.15 9.99
C ASP A 22 -8.37 7.53 11.39
N ARG A 23 -9.16 8.11 12.29
CA ARG A 23 -9.26 7.69 13.69
C ARG A 23 -9.74 6.25 13.89
N SER A 24 -10.45 5.67 12.92
CA SER A 24 -10.90 4.28 12.94
C SER A 24 -9.83 3.30 12.49
N SER A 25 -8.69 3.79 12.00
CA SER A 25 -7.58 2.99 11.49
C SER A 25 -6.50 2.77 12.54
N VAL A 26 -5.66 1.75 12.35
CA VAL A 26 -4.54 1.45 13.24
C VAL A 26 -3.23 1.30 12.46
N VAL A 27 -2.16 1.92 13.00
CA VAL A 27 -0.79 1.84 12.49
C VAL A 27 0.12 1.43 13.64
N ILE A 28 0.71 0.24 13.56
CA ILE A 28 1.37 -0.41 14.70
C ILE A 28 2.79 -0.83 14.35
N GLY A 29 3.77 -0.50 15.21
CA GLY A 29 5.12 -1.04 15.22
C GLY A 29 6.07 -0.38 14.21
N ASN A 30 6.90 -1.19 13.52
CA ASN A 30 7.92 -0.74 12.58
C ASN A 30 7.30 -0.30 11.23
N VAL A 31 6.67 0.86 11.25
CA VAL A 31 5.99 1.46 10.08
C VAL A 31 6.61 2.81 9.75
N LEU A 32 6.97 3.02 8.48
CA LEU A 32 7.40 4.30 7.94
C LEU A 32 6.39 4.79 6.91
N LEU A 33 5.77 5.93 7.13
CA LEU A 33 4.90 6.63 6.19
C LEU A 33 5.61 7.87 5.66
N GLY A 34 5.72 7.98 4.33
CA GLY A 34 6.27 9.16 3.65
C GLY A 34 5.34 10.38 3.73
N ASP A 35 5.79 11.48 3.16
CA ASP A 35 5.02 12.73 3.10
C ASP A 35 3.73 12.55 2.30
N ASP A 36 2.68 13.24 2.73
CA ASP A 36 1.38 13.24 2.07
C ASP A 36 0.70 11.85 1.93
N VAL A 37 1.14 10.84 2.70
CA VAL A 37 0.43 9.56 2.78
C VAL A 37 -0.94 9.74 3.43
N SER A 38 -1.95 9.02 2.91
CA SER A 38 -3.29 8.99 3.51
C SER A 38 -3.75 7.56 3.83
N ILE A 39 -4.14 7.35 5.08
CA ILE A 39 -4.68 6.10 5.62
C ILE A 39 -6.16 6.33 5.92
N TRP A 40 -7.00 5.70 5.13
CA TRP A 40 -8.46 5.91 5.11
C TRP A 40 -9.17 5.00 6.13
N PRO A 41 -10.47 5.15 6.35
CA PRO A 41 -11.18 4.45 7.43
C PRO A 41 -10.99 2.94 7.46
N LEU A 42 -10.91 2.37 8.67
CA LEU A 42 -10.83 0.93 8.94
C LEU A 42 -9.60 0.22 8.37
N VAL A 43 -8.54 0.94 8.07
CA VAL A 43 -7.28 0.34 7.61
C VAL A 43 -6.49 -0.21 8.81
N ALA A 44 -5.91 -1.40 8.65
CA ALA A 44 -5.01 -2.01 9.62
C ALA A 44 -3.61 -2.18 9.02
N ILE A 45 -2.62 -1.46 9.57
CA ILE A 45 -1.20 -1.58 9.20
C ILE A 45 -0.44 -2.10 10.40
N ARG A 46 0.23 -3.26 10.27
CA ARG A 46 0.94 -3.88 11.35
C ARG A 46 2.35 -4.31 10.94
N GLY A 47 3.37 -3.55 11.41
CA GLY A 47 4.79 -3.83 11.26
C GLY A 47 5.39 -4.37 12.56
N ASP A 48 4.81 -5.42 13.12
CA ASP A 48 5.20 -5.98 14.42
C ASP A 48 6.33 -7.02 14.32
N VAL A 49 6.44 -7.72 13.20
CA VAL A 49 7.44 -8.79 13.00
C VAL A 49 8.40 -8.53 11.84
N ASN A 50 8.17 -7.46 11.06
CA ASN A 50 9.06 -6.94 10.03
C ASN A 50 8.64 -5.50 9.69
N GLN A 51 9.31 -4.86 8.73
CA GLN A 51 9.07 -3.47 8.35
C GLN A 51 7.92 -3.31 7.35
N VAL A 52 7.08 -2.29 7.56
CA VAL A 52 6.20 -1.69 6.55
C VAL A 52 6.75 -0.31 6.17
N LYS A 53 6.98 -0.08 4.88
CA LYS A 53 7.38 1.24 4.35
C LYS A 53 6.43 1.66 3.24
N ILE A 54 5.89 2.87 3.33
CA ILE A 54 4.96 3.46 2.35
C ILE A 54 5.54 4.79 1.89
N GLY A 55 5.76 4.92 0.58
CA GLY A 55 6.30 6.11 -0.08
C GLY A 55 5.32 7.28 -0.12
N ALA A 56 5.83 8.45 -0.45
CA ALA A 56 5.08 9.70 -0.44
C ALA A 56 3.86 9.69 -1.37
N ARG A 57 2.81 10.46 -1.05
CA ARG A 57 1.57 10.64 -1.84
C ARG A 57 0.79 9.35 -2.12
N THR A 58 1.12 8.28 -1.42
CA THR A 58 0.42 6.99 -1.52
C THR A 58 -0.82 7.00 -0.65
N ASN A 59 -1.92 6.45 -1.16
CA ASN A 59 -3.17 6.33 -0.42
C ASN A 59 -3.53 4.86 -0.19
N ILE A 60 -3.91 4.55 1.05
CA ILE A 60 -4.40 3.23 1.46
C ILE A 60 -5.87 3.38 1.81
N GLN A 61 -6.74 2.85 0.97
CA GLN A 61 -8.18 3.08 1.06
C GLN A 61 -8.86 2.17 2.08
N ASP A 62 -10.12 2.44 2.33
CA ASP A 62 -10.92 1.90 3.42
C ASP A 62 -10.86 0.37 3.51
N GLY A 63 -10.66 -0.11 4.72
CA GLY A 63 -10.70 -1.54 5.04
C GLY A 63 -9.54 -2.37 4.53
N CYS A 64 -8.46 -1.75 4.03
CA CYS A 64 -7.25 -2.47 3.64
C CYS A 64 -6.52 -3.07 4.85
N VAL A 65 -5.87 -4.21 4.62
CA VAL A 65 -5.02 -4.88 5.62
C VAL A 65 -3.60 -5.01 5.07
N LEU A 66 -2.62 -4.48 5.80
CA LEU A 66 -1.20 -4.45 5.44
C LEU A 66 -0.40 -5.16 6.53
N HIS A 67 0.31 -6.24 6.16
CA HIS A 67 1.11 -7.00 7.09
C HIS A 67 2.39 -7.56 6.43
N VAL A 68 3.19 -8.24 7.21
CA VAL A 68 4.56 -8.65 6.89
C VAL A 68 4.85 -10.06 7.39
N THR A 69 5.88 -10.72 6.84
CA THR A 69 6.36 -12.01 7.32
C THR A 69 7.68 -11.85 8.10
N HIS A 70 7.75 -12.50 9.25
CA HIS A 70 8.92 -12.50 10.13
C HIS A 70 10.11 -13.26 9.53
N GLN A 71 11.28 -13.00 10.08
CA GLN A 71 12.49 -13.81 9.83
C GLN A 71 12.36 -15.18 10.49
N SER A 72 12.75 -16.23 9.76
CA SER A 72 12.73 -17.61 10.25
C SER A 72 13.84 -18.43 9.63
N GLU A 73 14.03 -19.66 10.08
CA GLU A 73 14.98 -20.61 9.44
C GLU A 73 14.62 -20.91 7.99
N TYR A 74 13.33 -20.83 7.62
CA TYR A 74 12.84 -21.04 6.25
C TYR A 74 12.90 -19.78 5.37
N ASN A 75 12.94 -18.59 5.99
CA ASN A 75 13.06 -17.29 5.32
C ASN A 75 13.88 -16.36 6.20
N PRO A 76 15.23 -16.37 6.07
CA PRO A 76 16.13 -15.63 6.97
C PRO A 76 15.93 -14.11 6.99
N VAL A 77 15.40 -13.52 5.94
CA VAL A 77 15.12 -12.07 5.86
C VAL A 77 13.65 -11.72 6.11
N GLY A 78 12.78 -12.73 6.10
CA GLY A 78 11.34 -12.51 6.10
C GLY A 78 10.86 -11.82 4.82
N ASN A 79 9.62 -11.31 4.82
CA ASN A 79 9.12 -10.49 3.73
C ASN A 79 8.58 -9.17 4.31
N PRO A 80 9.33 -8.07 4.20
CA PRO A 80 8.81 -6.73 4.50
C PRO A 80 7.76 -6.32 3.48
N LEU A 81 6.93 -5.36 3.82
CA LEU A 81 6.01 -4.71 2.89
C LEU A 81 6.57 -3.35 2.49
N ILE A 82 6.94 -3.22 1.23
CA ILE A 82 7.50 -1.97 0.68
C ILE A 82 6.57 -1.46 -0.41
N ILE A 83 6.07 -0.25 -0.25
CA ILE A 83 5.20 0.43 -1.22
C ILE A 83 5.88 1.73 -1.63
N GLY A 84 5.97 1.96 -2.94
CA GLY A 84 6.56 3.15 -3.54
C GLY A 84 5.72 4.40 -3.37
N GLU A 85 6.04 5.41 -4.17
CA GLU A 85 5.37 6.71 -4.20
C GLU A 85 4.23 6.72 -5.22
N ASP A 86 3.25 7.61 -5.01
CA ASP A 86 2.12 7.81 -5.92
C ASP A 86 1.30 6.53 -6.18
N VAL A 87 1.21 5.64 -5.18
CA VAL A 87 0.46 4.39 -5.26
C VAL A 87 -0.96 4.58 -4.76
N THR A 88 -1.92 4.06 -5.52
CA THR A 88 -3.32 3.97 -5.08
C THR A 88 -3.65 2.53 -4.70
N VAL A 89 -3.88 2.26 -3.41
CA VAL A 89 -4.34 0.96 -2.92
C VAL A 89 -5.85 1.03 -2.69
N GLY A 90 -6.61 0.39 -3.59
CA GLY A 90 -8.06 0.40 -3.59
C GLY A 90 -8.67 -0.31 -2.38
N HIS A 91 -9.92 0.07 -2.06
CA HIS A 91 -10.66 -0.40 -0.89
C HIS A 91 -10.58 -1.91 -0.69
N LYS A 92 -10.45 -2.36 0.56
CA LYS A 92 -10.42 -3.77 0.98
C LYS A 92 -9.31 -4.62 0.34
N ALA A 93 -8.25 -4.02 -0.18
CA ALA A 93 -7.09 -4.78 -0.62
C ALA A 93 -6.33 -5.37 0.57
N MET A 94 -5.74 -6.56 0.36
CA MET A 94 -4.84 -7.21 1.32
C MET A 94 -3.43 -7.26 0.74
N LEU A 95 -2.47 -6.65 1.44
CA LEU A 95 -1.07 -6.63 1.06
C LEU A 95 -0.25 -7.31 2.14
N HIS A 96 0.45 -8.39 1.78
CA HIS A 96 1.25 -9.16 2.73
C HIS A 96 2.64 -9.42 2.17
N GLY A 97 3.67 -8.86 2.82
CA GLY A 97 5.08 -9.14 2.53
C GLY A 97 5.51 -8.97 1.08
N CYS A 98 4.99 -7.99 0.36
CA CYS A 98 5.26 -7.75 -1.06
C CYS A 98 5.98 -6.41 -1.29
N THR A 99 6.54 -6.24 -2.49
CA THR A 99 7.14 -4.99 -2.94
C THR A 99 6.33 -4.40 -4.08
N ILE A 100 5.94 -3.14 -3.96
CA ILE A 100 5.17 -2.38 -4.95
C ILE A 100 5.98 -1.15 -5.33
N GLY A 101 6.23 -0.97 -6.62
CA GLY A 101 6.92 0.18 -7.19
C GLY A 101 6.08 1.46 -7.13
N ASN A 102 6.46 2.44 -7.91
CA ASN A 102 5.82 3.75 -7.95
C ASN A 102 4.69 3.80 -8.98
N ARG A 103 3.71 4.69 -8.78
CA ARG A 103 2.61 4.91 -9.74
C ARG A 103 1.88 3.62 -10.08
N VAL A 104 1.54 2.85 -9.05
CA VAL A 104 0.80 1.59 -9.18
C VAL A 104 -0.63 1.79 -8.70
N LEU A 105 -1.58 1.22 -9.42
CA LEU A 105 -2.95 1.08 -8.95
C LEU A 105 -3.22 -0.38 -8.57
N VAL A 106 -3.47 -0.62 -7.30
CA VAL A 106 -3.96 -1.90 -6.78
C VAL A 106 -5.48 -1.84 -6.72
N GLY A 107 -6.16 -2.58 -7.59
CA GLY A 107 -7.62 -2.61 -7.66
C GLY A 107 -8.27 -3.08 -6.36
N MET A 108 -9.49 -2.61 -6.11
CA MET A 108 -10.28 -2.94 -4.91
C MET A 108 -10.37 -4.45 -4.67
N GLY A 109 -10.22 -4.88 -3.41
CA GLY A 109 -10.34 -6.28 -3.01
C GLY A 109 -9.24 -7.21 -3.53
N SER A 110 -8.16 -6.68 -4.10
CA SER A 110 -7.02 -7.49 -4.56
C SER A 110 -6.21 -8.03 -3.38
N ILE A 111 -5.58 -9.19 -3.60
CA ILE A 111 -4.72 -9.86 -2.61
C ILE A 111 -3.32 -9.99 -3.22
N LEU A 112 -2.32 -9.42 -2.55
CA LEU A 112 -0.91 -9.50 -2.93
C LEU A 112 -0.15 -10.24 -1.82
N LEU A 113 0.58 -11.30 -2.20
CA LEU A 113 1.18 -12.22 -1.25
C LEU A 113 2.71 -12.12 -1.21
N ASP A 114 3.30 -12.81 -0.25
CA ASP A 114 4.72 -12.77 0.13
C ASP A 114 5.68 -12.86 -1.06
N GLY A 115 6.65 -11.95 -1.09
CA GLY A 115 7.69 -11.93 -2.10
C GLY A 115 7.21 -11.53 -3.50
N ALA A 116 5.93 -11.19 -3.67
CA ALA A 116 5.47 -10.61 -4.94
C ALA A 116 6.15 -9.26 -5.20
N VAL A 117 6.55 -9.01 -6.44
CA VAL A 117 7.20 -7.77 -6.87
C VAL A 117 6.38 -7.15 -7.99
N ILE A 118 5.85 -5.99 -7.74
CA ILE A 118 5.10 -5.17 -8.70
C ILE A 118 6.00 -4.01 -9.11
N GLU A 119 6.37 -3.95 -10.38
CA GLU A 119 7.19 -2.86 -10.91
C GLU A 119 6.42 -1.54 -10.99
N ASP A 120 7.10 -0.46 -11.38
CA ASP A 120 6.49 0.86 -11.58
C ASP A 120 5.43 0.83 -12.70
N ASP A 121 4.48 1.74 -12.65
CA ASP A 121 3.48 1.95 -13.71
C ASP A 121 2.65 0.68 -14.03
N VAL A 122 2.23 -0.06 -13.01
CA VAL A 122 1.37 -1.24 -13.13
C VAL A 122 -0.05 -0.94 -12.68
N MET A 123 -1.02 -1.50 -13.38
CA MET A 123 -2.43 -1.51 -12.97
C MET A 123 -2.86 -2.94 -12.67
N ILE A 124 -3.40 -3.17 -11.47
CA ILE A 124 -3.98 -4.44 -11.05
C ILE A 124 -5.49 -4.27 -11.00
N GLY A 125 -6.23 -5.08 -11.76
CA GLY A 125 -7.70 -5.07 -11.77
C GLY A 125 -8.28 -5.52 -10.43
N ALA A 126 -9.48 -5.04 -10.10
CA ALA A 126 -10.18 -5.38 -8.86
C ALA A 126 -10.34 -6.89 -8.65
N GLY A 127 -10.24 -7.36 -7.40
CA GLY A 127 -10.39 -8.77 -7.03
C GLY A 127 -9.28 -9.69 -7.52
N SER A 128 -8.14 -9.17 -7.96
CA SER A 128 -7.02 -9.97 -8.46
C SER A 128 -6.22 -10.62 -7.33
N LEU A 129 -5.66 -11.80 -7.61
CA LEU A 129 -4.74 -12.50 -6.71
C LEU A 129 -3.33 -12.53 -7.32
N ILE A 130 -2.38 -11.88 -6.66
CA ILE A 130 -0.97 -11.95 -6.98
C ILE A 130 -0.31 -12.98 -6.07
N ALA A 131 0.03 -14.13 -6.65
CA ALA A 131 0.60 -15.27 -5.93
C ALA A 131 1.99 -14.96 -5.35
N PRO A 132 2.44 -15.72 -4.35
CA PRO A 132 3.76 -15.53 -3.75
C PRO A 132 4.89 -15.56 -4.81
N GLY A 133 5.86 -14.66 -4.65
CA GLY A 133 7.03 -14.57 -5.54
C GLY A 133 6.73 -14.13 -6.98
N LYS A 134 5.49 -13.81 -7.32
CA LYS A 134 5.13 -13.37 -8.66
C LYS A 134 5.70 -11.99 -8.96
N ARG A 135 6.29 -11.83 -10.16
CA ARG A 135 6.75 -10.53 -10.67
C ARG A 135 5.77 -10.01 -11.71
N LEU A 136 5.34 -8.75 -11.57
CA LEU A 136 4.53 -8.02 -12.53
C LEU A 136 5.38 -6.94 -13.17
N GLU A 137 5.54 -7.04 -14.49
CA GLU A 137 6.36 -6.13 -15.29
C GLU A 137 5.69 -4.76 -15.46
N SER A 138 6.52 -3.72 -15.53
CA SER A 138 6.11 -2.33 -15.70
C SER A 138 5.28 -2.10 -16.97
N GLY A 139 4.28 -1.24 -16.86
CA GLY A 139 3.51 -0.75 -18.00
C GLY A 139 2.37 -1.64 -18.46
N TYR A 140 1.92 -2.60 -17.66
CA TYR A 140 0.86 -3.53 -18.03
C TYR A 140 -0.31 -3.53 -17.06
N LEU A 141 -1.46 -3.95 -17.58
CA LEU A 141 -2.65 -4.33 -16.82
C LEU A 141 -2.61 -5.82 -16.50
N TYR A 142 -2.84 -6.15 -15.22
CA TYR A 142 -2.96 -7.53 -14.71
C TYR A 142 -4.33 -7.74 -14.09
N ILE A 143 -5.00 -8.87 -14.40
CA ILE A 143 -6.34 -9.19 -13.89
C ILE A 143 -6.46 -10.69 -13.63
N GLY A 144 -7.21 -11.08 -12.61
CA GLY A 144 -7.66 -12.44 -12.37
C GLY A 144 -7.14 -13.06 -11.10
N SER A 145 -7.57 -14.29 -10.84
CA SER A 145 -7.17 -15.09 -9.67
C SER A 145 -6.82 -16.52 -10.12
N PRO A 146 -5.52 -16.83 -10.34
CA PRO A 146 -4.36 -15.94 -10.24
C PRO A 146 -4.31 -14.90 -11.34
N ALA A 147 -3.71 -13.73 -11.07
CA ALA A 147 -3.61 -12.64 -12.01
C ALA A 147 -2.69 -12.97 -13.20
N LYS A 148 -3.12 -12.56 -14.38
CA LYS A 148 -2.39 -12.69 -15.65
C LYS A 148 -2.21 -11.32 -16.28
N GLN A 149 -1.12 -11.15 -17.02
CA GLN A 149 -0.89 -10.00 -17.88
C GLN A 149 -1.92 -9.98 -19.00
N VAL A 150 -2.61 -8.85 -19.18
CA VAL A 150 -3.69 -8.72 -20.15
C VAL A 150 -3.23 -7.92 -21.37
N ARG A 151 -2.70 -6.71 -21.16
CA ARG A 151 -2.26 -5.81 -22.23
C ARG A 151 -1.40 -4.68 -21.67
N PRO A 152 -0.65 -3.98 -22.52
CA PRO A 152 -0.01 -2.73 -22.14
C PRO A 152 -1.03 -1.69 -21.69
N LEU A 153 -0.61 -0.79 -20.78
CA LEU A 153 -1.38 0.40 -20.42
C LEU A 153 -1.35 1.42 -21.55
N SER A 154 -2.49 2.04 -21.83
CA SER A 154 -2.57 3.20 -22.70
C SER A 154 -1.90 4.43 -22.06
N PRO A 155 -1.53 5.47 -22.85
CA PRO A 155 -1.05 6.74 -22.29
C PRO A 155 -2.01 7.35 -21.27
N ALA A 156 -3.31 7.36 -21.55
CA ALA A 156 -4.33 7.89 -20.65
C ALA A 156 -4.42 7.11 -19.32
N GLU A 157 -4.24 5.78 -19.34
CA GLU A 157 -4.20 4.98 -18.11
C GLU A 157 -2.96 5.30 -17.26
N ARG A 158 -1.80 5.50 -17.89
CA ARG A 158 -0.57 5.92 -17.16
C ARG A 158 -0.74 7.29 -16.52
N GLU A 159 -1.31 8.26 -17.21
CA GLU A 159 -1.66 9.57 -16.66
C GLU A 159 -2.69 9.42 -15.51
N GLY A 160 -3.65 8.51 -15.68
CA GLY A 160 -4.66 8.17 -14.68
C GLY A 160 -4.08 7.67 -13.34
N LEU A 161 -2.94 6.97 -13.35
CA LEU A 161 -2.26 6.52 -12.12
C LEU A 161 -1.82 7.72 -11.27
N ILE A 162 -1.15 8.69 -11.91
CA ILE A 162 -0.68 9.93 -11.25
C ILE A 162 -1.87 10.78 -10.81
N TYR A 163 -2.87 10.92 -11.69
CA TYR A 163 -4.09 11.68 -11.38
C TYR A 163 -4.81 11.13 -10.15
N SER A 164 -4.91 9.80 -10.02
CA SER A 164 -5.53 9.15 -8.86
C SER A 164 -4.82 9.51 -7.56
N ALA A 165 -3.49 9.35 -7.51
CA ALA A 165 -2.70 9.69 -6.32
C ALA A 165 -2.87 11.16 -5.92
N ASN A 166 -2.75 12.09 -6.88
CA ASN A 166 -2.92 13.52 -6.66
C ASN A 166 -4.32 13.90 -6.14
N ASN A 167 -5.37 13.20 -6.59
CA ASN A 167 -6.72 13.42 -6.08
C ASN A 167 -6.82 13.06 -4.60
N TYR A 168 -6.23 11.92 -4.20
CA TYR A 168 -6.23 11.50 -2.81
C TYR A 168 -5.42 12.44 -1.91
N VAL A 169 -4.33 13.05 -2.41
CA VAL A 169 -3.62 14.12 -1.69
C VAL A 169 -4.55 15.32 -1.45
N ARG A 170 -5.28 15.79 -2.47
CA ARG A 170 -6.24 16.92 -2.30
C ARG A 170 -7.37 16.58 -1.32
N TRP A 171 -7.93 15.37 -1.41
CA TRP A 171 -9.02 14.98 -0.53
C TRP A 171 -8.56 14.86 0.92
N LYS A 172 -7.40 14.26 1.18
CA LYS A 172 -6.84 14.21 2.54
C LYS A 172 -6.56 15.61 3.09
N ASP A 173 -6.11 16.55 2.25
CA ASP A 173 -5.89 17.93 2.69
C ASP A 173 -7.18 18.58 3.17
N ASN A 174 -8.33 18.29 2.53
CA ASN A 174 -9.63 18.73 3.00
C ASN A 174 -9.98 18.14 4.37
N TYR A 175 -9.74 16.82 4.56
CA TYR A 175 -9.95 16.16 5.87
C TYR A 175 -9.07 16.77 6.96
N LEU A 176 -7.81 17.03 6.68
CA LEU A 176 -6.89 17.66 7.63
C LEU A 176 -7.33 19.11 7.97
N ALA A 177 -7.83 19.87 6.99
CA ALA A 177 -8.33 21.22 7.20
C ALA A 177 -9.61 21.26 8.07
N GLU A 178 -10.45 20.23 7.99
CA GLU A 178 -11.64 20.08 8.81
C GLU A 178 -11.36 19.50 10.22
N GLY A 179 -10.12 19.14 10.51
CA GLY A 179 -9.70 18.55 11.80
C GLY A 179 -10.19 17.12 12.02
N LYS A 180 -10.42 16.40 10.95
CA LYS A 180 -10.88 15.00 10.97
C LYS A 180 -9.73 14.02 10.76
#